data_7267801ac84e57fb1260e81c2540f6fc
#
_entry.id   7267801ac84e57fb1260e81c2540f6fc
#
_cell.length_a   1.000
_cell.length_b   1.000
_cell.length_c   1.000
_cell.angle_alpha   90.00
_cell.angle_beta   90.00
_cell.angle_gamma   90.00
#
_symmetry.space_group_name_H-M   'P 1'
#
loop_
_entity.id
_entity.type
_entity.pdbx_description
1 polymer ?
#
loop_
_entity_poly.entity_id
_entity_poly.type
_entity_poly.pdbx_seq_one_letter_code
_entity_poly.pdbx_strand_id
1 'polypeptide(L)'
;MSTWLGLTWVDWSVLLIYLLVVTCIGIWSMTMVRNTSDFFMGGRRFGKIFMMFFAFGSGTHSEQAVSVVAGTWRAGLAGIWWQFLWLWATPFYWVIAPVLRRMRALTTSDFFEARFGTSTASLYAVFGMMIAITGIGGGLYGSGKMVNALTGGELEIVAEQLDWKVVPEVTLRPLDLSFRSLEGYELAILAMAALFLAYGLAGGLGAAIITDLIQGILTIVFSFLLLPWLLMEVNWSLDAGHLIKPNMFDLFGRADVAEMLGKESITVFYVCMLSLTALTGIVVQPHIMGVCGAGKTEWEGRFGFTAGNFIKRICTVAWTFIGLTCVVWYLGDNSPLPDQQRDELKVVAQNDFSGLTEAERKEHLSIDKDFADELFGRAAYDVLPGVMPGLVGLLLASMLAAIMSTCDAQMIVASGLFTENIYKRFLWKDGTQRHYLWVGRAAAIVIVILALLLQTTFTDVIHALQVIIKTPAAIGISLWFGICWRRWNTPAVWGSSLVCFGTWFFVANYPDLVAQVDSLQFVMNKNGQVNTAWQIFMYLTAGTLAGIVLSFTTPRISPEKLDYFFRLMRTPVRLGEVVSNPCTLPEDPQPPIPKWFNHPDIELPRPTRVDVVGFLISWCMVGLIIAGVIWLAS
;
A
#
# COMPACT_ATOMS: atom_id res chain seq x y z
N MET A 1 -32.98 3.93 -18.27
CA MET A 1 -33.26 4.60 -16.98
C MET A 1 -32.58 5.96 -17.02
N SER A 2 -33.13 7.00 -16.36
CA SER A 2 -32.44 8.28 -16.25
C SER A 2 -31.17 8.09 -15.43
N THR A 3 -30.05 8.55 -15.95
CA THR A 3 -28.74 8.53 -15.29
C THR A 3 -28.39 9.93 -14.81
N TRP A 4 -27.68 10.01 -13.70
CA TRP A 4 -27.06 11.22 -13.18
C TRP A 4 -25.59 10.90 -12.87
N LEU A 5 -24.68 11.64 -13.46
CA LEU A 5 -23.24 11.34 -13.45
C LEU A 5 -22.95 9.88 -13.89
N GLY A 6 -23.54 9.44 -14.99
CA GLY A 6 -23.36 8.09 -15.52
C GLY A 6 -24.00 6.96 -14.72
N LEU A 7 -24.52 7.22 -13.52
CA LEU A 7 -25.08 6.24 -12.60
C LEU A 7 -26.60 6.26 -12.58
N THR A 8 -27.21 5.08 -12.44
CA THR A 8 -28.67 4.95 -12.28
C THR A 8 -29.09 5.30 -10.83
N TRP A 9 -30.38 5.58 -10.63
CA TRP A 9 -30.92 5.80 -9.28
C TRP A 9 -30.74 4.60 -8.34
N VAL A 10 -30.69 3.38 -8.91
CA VAL A 10 -30.43 2.16 -8.14
C VAL A 10 -28.98 2.15 -7.66
N ASP A 11 -28.02 2.53 -8.51
CA ASP A 11 -26.61 2.63 -8.14
C ASP A 11 -26.39 3.64 -7.02
N TRP A 12 -27.02 4.83 -7.14
CA TRP A 12 -27.00 5.85 -6.09
C TRP A 12 -27.62 5.36 -4.78
N SER A 13 -28.70 4.59 -4.85
CA SER A 13 -29.35 4.04 -3.66
C SER A 13 -28.42 3.04 -2.92
N VAL A 14 -27.75 2.16 -3.65
CA VAL A 14 -26.76 1.22 -3.08
C VAL A 14 -25.62 1.96 -2.40
N LEU A 15 -25.08 2.98 -3.06
CA LEU A 15 -23.99 3.81 -2.53
C LEU A 15 -24.43 4.53 -1.23
N LEU A 16 -25.60 5.16 -1.24
CA LEU A 16 -26.12 5.89 -0.09
C LEU A 16 -26.40 4.96 1.10
N ILE A 17 -26.96 3.77 0.86
CA ILE A 17 -27.18 2.75 1.89
C ILE A 17 -25.84 2.34 2.53
N TYR A 18 -24.80 2.09 1.71
CA TYR A 18 -23.47 1.79 2.22
C TYR A 18 -22.93 2.92 3.11
N LEU A 19 -22.94 4.17 2.64
CA LEU A 19 -22.45 5.31 3.40
C LEU A 19 -23.21 5.51 4.71
N LEU A 20 -24.53 5.33 4.70
CA LEU A 20 -25.37 5.42 5.88
C LEU A 20 -25.03 4.31 6.89
N VAL A 21 -24.89 3.07 6.46
CA VAL A 21 -24.53 1.94 7.33
C VAL A 21 -23.17 2.15 7.99
N VAL A 22 -22.16 2.52 7.21
CA VAL A 22 -20.80 2.74 7.73
C VAL A 22 -20.78 3.93 8.71
N THR A 23 -21.49 5.03 8.38
CA THR A 23 -21.59 6.19 9.26
C THR A 23 -22.29 5.84 10.58
N CYS A 24 -23.40 5.10 10.53
CA CYS A 24 -24.09 4.65 11.74
C CYS A 24 -23.20 3.78 12.63
N ILE A 25 -22.44 2.85 12.05
CA ILE A 25 -21.49 2.01 12.79
C ILE A 25 -20.36 2.87 13.37
N GLY A 26 -19.83 3.84 12.61
CA GLY A 26 -18.84 4.79 13.09
C GLY A 26 -19.31 5.55 14.33
N ILE A 27 -20.50 6.15 14.27
CA ILE A 27 -21.10 6.88 15.39
C ILE A 27 -21.35 5.94 16.60
N TRP A 28 -21.88 4.75 16.36
CA TRP A 28 -22.09 3.77 17.44
C TRP A 28 -20.78 3.37 18.13
N SER A 29 -19.73 3.16 17.38
CA SER A 29 -18.43 2.73 17.91
C SER A 29 -17.72 3.83 18.72
N MET A 30 -18.01 5.12 18.48
CA MET A 30 -17.51 6.23 19.31
C MET A 30 -17.87 6.05 20.79
N THR A 31 -19.00 5.45 21.10
CA THR A 31 -19.45 5.18 22.48
C THR A 31 -18.58 4.15 23.20
N MET A 32 -17.76 3.39 22.47
CA MET A 32 -16.89 2.35 23.02
C MET A 32 -15.49 2.84 23.39
N VAL A 33 -15.10 4.04 22.97
CA VAL A 33 -13.78 4.63 23.24
C VAL A 33 -13.80 5.37 24.57
N ARG A 34 -13.04 4.87 25.56
CA ARG A 34 -12.97 5.44 26.91
C ARG A 34 -11.57 5.97 27.28
N ASN A 35 -10.52 5.44 26.66
CA ASN A 35 -9.14 5.77 26.97
C ASN A 35 -8.24 5.70 25.73
N THR A 36 -6.96 6.09 25.86
CA THR A 36 -5.98 6.08 24.77
C THR A 36 -5.71 4.66 24.23
N SER A 37 -5.79 3.62 25.07
CA SER A 37 -5.66 2.24 24.62
C SER A 37 -6.85 1.82 23.75
N ASP A 38 -8.08 2.26 24.08
CA ASP A 38 -9.25 2.03 23.24
C ASP A 38 -9.12 2.77 21.90
N PHE A 39 -8.61 4.01 21.95
CA PHE A 39 -8.44 4.83 20.75
C PHE A 39 -7.38 4.28 19.79
N PHE A 40 -6.17 3.94 20.29
CA PHE A 40 -5.05 3.52 19.43
C PHE A 40 -4.94 2.01 19.20
N MET A 41 -5.52 1.17 20.09
CA MET A 41 -5.39 -0.30 20.05
C MET A 41 -6.74 -1.02 20.17
N GLY A 42 -7.85 -0.30 20.11
CA GLY A 42 -9.18 -0.87 20.25
C GLY A 42 -9.38 -1.67 21.54
N GLY A 43 -8.65 -1.32 22.63
CA GLY A 43 -8.70 -2.01 23.91
C GLY A 43 -8.11 -3.43 23.91
N ARG A 44 -7.40 -3.84 22.86
CA ARG A 44 -6.75 -5.18 22.73
C ARG A 44 -7.71 -6.36 22.96
N ARG A 45 -8.96 -6.24 22.46
CA ARG A 45 -10.06 -7.17 22.75
C ARG A 45 -10.58 -7.95 21.55
N PHE A 46 -9.99 -7.74 20.36
CA PHE A 46 -10.51 -8.32 19.13
C PHE A 46 -10.07 -9.77 18.93
N GLY A 47 -11.00 -10.59 18.40
CA GLY A 47 -10.74 -11.98 18.05
C GLY A 47 -10.11 -12.13 16.65
N LYS A 48 -9.71 -13.37 16.32
CA LYS A 48 -8.97 -13.69 15.10
C LYS A 48 -9.62 -13.22 13.79
N ILE A 49 -10.97 -13.31 13.67
CA ILE A 49 -11.69 -12.90 12.45
C ILE A 49 -11.64 -11.39 12.27
N PHE A 50 -11.93 -10.62 13.32
CA PHE A 50 -11.79 -9.16 13.26
C PHE A 50 -10.36 -8.73 12.91
N MET A 51 -9.36 -9.38 13.52
CA MET A 51 -7.95 -9.07 13.22
C MET A 51 -7.56 -9.44 11.80
N MET A 52 -8.15 -10.49 11.23
CA MET A 52 -7.94 -10.89 9.84
C MET A 52 -8.51 -9.87 8.86
N PHE A 53 -9.77 -9.45 9.08
CA PHE A 53 -10.39 -8.43 8.24
C PHE A 53 -9.77 -7.04 8.44
N PHE A 54 -9.35 -6.71 9.65
CA PHE A 54 -8.58 -5.49 9.91
C PHE A 54 -7.25 -5.48 9.17
N ALA A 55 -6.49 -6.58 9.20
CA ALA A 55 -5.23 -6.71 8.46
C ALA A 55 -5.45 -6.70 6.94
N PHE A 56 -6.55 -7.27 6.47
CA PHE A 56 -6.93 -7.27 5.07
C PHE A 56 -7.38 -5.87 4.62
N GLY A 57 -8.34 -5.25 5.32
CA GLY A 57 -8.92 -3.96 4.98
C GLY A 57 -7.90 -2.82 5.06
N SER A 58 -7.22 -2.66 6.21
CA SER A 58 -6.23 -1.58 6.41
C SER A 58 -5.01 -1.66 5.48
N GLY A 59 -4.80 -2.79 4.82
CA GLY A 59 -3.69 -3.02 3.88
C GLY A 59 -4.11 -3.20 2.43
N THR A 60 -5.42 -3.16 2.10
CA THR A 60 -5.93 -3.40 0.74
C THR A 60 -6.67 -2.18 0.24
N HIS A 61 -6.05 -1.47 -0.67
CA HIS A 61 -6.57 -0.26 -1.28
C HIS A 61 -7.09 -0.56 -2.69
N SER A 62 -7.99 0.26 -3.20
CA SER A 62 -8.55 0.10 -4.55
C SER A 62 -7.52 0.34 -5.65
N GLU A 63 -6.54 1.24 -5.46
CA GLU A 63 -5.47 1.47 -6.43
C GLU A 63 -4.60 0.22 -6.68
N GLN A 64 -4.62 -0.74 -5.75
CA GLN A 64 -3.89 -2.00 -5.95
C GLN A 64 -4.55 -2.87 -7.01
N ALA A 65 -5.88 -2.88 -7.07
CA ALA A 65 -6.61 -3.54 -8.13
C ALA A 65 -6.36 -2.85 -9.47
N VAL A 66 -6.47 -1.52 -9.50
CA VAL A 66 -6.21 -0.72 -10.70
C VAL A 66 -4.79 -0.93 -11.20
N SER A 67 -3.79 -0.90 -10.32
CA SER A 67 -2.38 -1.09 -10.71
C SER A 67 -2.07 -2.50 -11.22
N VAL A 68 -2.74 -3.54 -10.69
CA VAL A 68 -2.59 -4.90 -11.21
C VAL A 68 -3.25 -5.05 -12.57
N VAL A 69 -4.47 -4.52 -12.75
CA VAL A 69 -5.18 -4.56 -14.05
C VAL A 69 -4.39 -3.78 -15.11
N ALA A 70 -3.94 -2.56 -14.80
CA ALA A 70 -3.09 -1.77 -15.68
C ALA A 70 -1.74 -2.44 -15.98
N GLY A 71 -1.12 -3.03 -14.96
CA GLY A 71 0.13 -3.77 -15.12
C GLY A 71 -0.03 -5.03 -15.97
N THR A 72 -1.17 -5.72 -15.84
CA THR A 72 -1.49 -6.91 -16.64
C THR A 72 -1.82 -6.56 -18.09
N TRP A 73 -2.53 -5.46 -18.33
CA TRP A 73 -2.74 -4.92 -19.67
C TRP A 73 -1.41 -4.75 -20.42
N ARG A 74 -0.39 -4.21 -19.74
CA ARG A 74 0.91 -3.89 -20.34
C ARG A 74 1.91 -5.05 -20.34
N ALA A 75 1.93 -5.89 -19.29
CA ALA A 75 2.95 -6.91 -19.07
C ALA A 75 2.40 -8.35 -19.05
N GLY A 76 1.13 -8.54 -19.39
CA GLY A 76 0.48 -9.85 -19.29
C GLY A 76 0.43 -10.34 -17.83
N LEU A 77 0.49 -11.66 -17.64
CA LEU A 77 0.45 -12.32 -16.34
C LEU A 77 1.51 -11.77 -15.36
N ALA A 78 2.67 -11.34 -15.87
CA ALA A 78 3.74 -10.74 -15.06
C ALA A 78 3.29 -9.47 -14.30
N GLY A 79 2.22 -8.79 -14.71
CA GLY A 79 1.61 -7.68 -13.97
C GLY A 79 1.16 -8.03 -12.56
N ILE A 80 0.92 -9.31 -12.25
CA ILE A 80 0.58 -9.81 -10.92
C ILE A 80 1.64 -9.45 -9.86
N TRP A 81 2.90 -9.31 -10.26
CA TRP A 81 4.01 -9.01 -9.35
C TRP A 81 3.91 -7.65 -8.68
N TRP A 82 3.14 -6.71 -9.20
CA TRP A 82 2.85 -5.43 -8.52
C TRP A 82 2.16 -5.61 -7.17
N GLN A 83 1.52 -6.77 -6.94
CA GLN A 83 0.96 -7.13 -5.64
C GLN A 83 1.57 -8.41 -5.05
N PHE A 84 2.09 -9.31 -5.87
CA PHE A 84 2.75 -10.54 -5.38
C PHE A 84 4.14 -10.29 -4.78
N LEU A 85 4.68 -9.07 -4.88
CA LEU A 85 5.92 -8.71 -4.16
C LEU A 85 5.80 -8.95 -2.64
N TRP A 86 4.61 -8.77 -2.04
CA TRP A 86 4.37 -9.09 -0.63
C TRP A 86 4.05 -10.57 -0.37
N LEU A 87 3.85 -11.39 -1.40
CA LEU A 87 3.59 -12.83 -1.24
C LEU A 87 4.76 -13.52 -0.53
N TRP A 88 6.00 -13.19 -0.96
CA TRP A 88 7.22 -13.70 -0.33
C TRP A 88 7.46 -13.14 1.08
N ALA A 89 6.96 -11.96 1.39
CA ALA A 89 7.04 -11.37 2.72
C ALA A 89 6.02 -11.97 3.71
N THR A 90 4.88 -12.50 3.20
CA THR A 90 3.76 -12.97 4.04
C THR A 90 4.14 -14.05 5.06
N PRO A 91 4.99 -15.06 4.78
CA PRO A 91 5.42 -16.02 5.80
C PRO A 91 6.13 -15.38 6.99
N PHE A 92 6.85 -14.29 6.77
CA PHE A 92 7.56 -13.57 7.84
C PHE A 92 6.59 -12.82 8.78
N TYR A 93 5.36 -12.52 8.34
CA TYR A 93 4.33 -11.91 9.19
C TYR A 93 3.94 -12.82 10.34
N TRP A 94 3.97 -14.14 10.11
CA TRP A 94 3.72 -15.14 11.14
C TRP A 94 4.73 -15.07 12.29
N VAL A 95 5.97 -14.71 12.01
CA VAL A 95 7.06 -14.65 12.97
C VAL A 95 7.19 -13.28 13.63
N ILE A 96 6.96 -12.19 12.86
CA ILE A 96 7.15 -10.83 13.36
C ILE A 96 5.98 -10.34 14.23
N ALA A 97 4.74 -10.76 13.93
CA ALA A 97 3.56 -10.27 14.64
C ALA A 97 3.60 -10.52 16.16
N PRO A 98 4.01 -11.71 16.67
CA PRO A 98 4.18 -11.91 18.10
C PRO A 98 5.23 -11.00 18.73
N VAL A 99 6.31 -10.72 18.00
CA VAL A 99 7.38 -9.82 18.47
C VAL A 99 6.83 -8.41 18.68
N LEU A 100 6.10 -7.88 17.70
CA LEU A 100 5.45 -6.57 17.79
C LEU A 100 4.38 -6.55 18.90
N ARG A 101 3.60 -7.62 19.07
CA ARG A 101 2.60 -7.70 20.15
C ARG A 101 3.23 -7.71 21.55
N ARG A 102 4.38 -8.40 21.72
CA ARG A 102 5.15 -8.45 22.97
C ARG A 102 5.76 -7.12 23.35
N MET A 103 5.98 -6.24 22.38
CA MET A 103 6.44 -4.88 22.66
C MET A 103 5.44 -4.07 23.49
N ARG A 104 4.16 -4.43 23.51
CA ARG A 104 3.11 -3.69 24.22
C ARG A 104 3.03 -2.21 23.82
N ALA A 105 3.59 -1.88 22.67
CA ALA A 105 3.60 -0.55 22.10
C ALA A 105 2.19 -0.11 21.68
N LEU A 106 1.93 1.18 21.64
CA LEU A 106 0.72 1.76 21.03
C LEU A 106 0.99 2.16 19.57
N THR A 107 2.22 2.59 19.30
CA THR A 107 2.65 3.01 17.97
C THR A 107 4.02 2.41 17.65
N THR A 108 4.38 2.38 16.37
CA THR A 108 5.74 1.97 15.97
C THR A 108 6.80 2.98 16.46
N SER A 109 6.42 4.24 16.74
CA SER A 109 7.31 5.22 17.36
C SER A 109 7.75 4.80 18.76
N ASP A 110 6.86 4.16 19.54
CA ASP A 110 7.20 3.66 20.89
C ASP A 110 8.27 2.57 20.83
N PHE A 111 8.24 1.73 19.78
CA PHE A 111 9.31 0.76 19.54
C PHE A 111 10.66 1.45 19.35
N PHE A 112 10.73 2.48 18.50
CA PHE A 112 11.98 3.21 18.25
C PHE A 112 12.46 3.93 19.50
N GLU A 113 11.56 4.49 20.31
CA GLU A 113 11.91 5.13 21.56
C GLU A 113 12.47 4.14 22.60
N ALA A 114 11.75 3.04 22.81
CA ALA A 114 12.16 2.02 23.77
C ALA A 114 13.51 1.40 23.39
N ARG A 115 13.75 1.19 22.10
CA ARG A 115 14.97 0.55 21.61
C ARG A 115 16.14 1.50 21.48
N PHE A 116 15.95 2.68 20.92
CA PHE A 116 17.04 3.57 20.52
C PHE A 116 17.01 4.93 21.22
N GLY A 117 15.84 5.41 21.62
CA GLY A 117 15.65 6.69 22.31
C GLY A 117 14.78 7.68 21.55
N THR A 118 14.55 8.83 22.19
CA THR A 118 13.59 9.85 21.75
C THR A 118 13.87 10.41 20.36
N SER A 119 15.14 10.62 20.00
CA SER A 119 15.49 11.18 18.68
C SER A 119 15.09 10.27 17.53
N THR A 120 15.20 8.95 17.70
CA THR A 120 14.78 7.98 16.68
C THR A 120 13.27 7.82 16.62
N ALA A 121 12.56 8.00 17.73
CA ALA A 121 11.10 8.07 17.74
C ALA A 121 10.59 9.26 16.92
N SER A 122 11.25 10.41 17.04
CA SER A 122 10.90 11.59 16.24
C SER A 122 11.25 11.41 14.75
N LEU A 123 12.39 10.78 14.46
CA LEU A 123 12.75 10.41 13.09
C LEU A 123 11.68 9.48 12.49
N TYR A 124 11.28 8.43 13.23
CA TYR A 124 10.21 7.56 12.79
C TYR A 124 8.89 8.31 12.60
N ALA A 125 8.55 9.26 13.47
CA ALA A 125 7.32 10.04 13.32
C ALA A 125 7.29 10.79 11.98
N VAL A 126 8.41 11.38 11.55
CA VAL A 126 8.52 12.03 10.24
C VAL A 126 8.34 11.01 9.10
N PHE A 127 9.07 9.89 9.13
CA PHE A 127 8.91 8.84 8.11
C PHE A 127 7.50 8.23 8.12
N GLY A 128 6.91 8.01 9.29
CA GLY A 128 5.55 7.49 9.43
C GLY A 128 4.49 8.42 8.83
N MET A 129 4.65 9.74 9.00
CA MET A 129 3.80 10.72 8.32
C MET A 129 4.02 10.70 6.80
N MET A 130 5.27 10.63 6.32
CA MET A 130 5.56 10.51 4.89
C MET A 130 4.92 9.25 4.29
N ILE A 131 5.03 8.11 4.97
CA ILE A 131 4.40 6.83 4.56
C ILE A 131 2.88 6.99 4.46
N ALA A 132 2.24 7.64 5.43
CA ALA A 132 0.81 7.87 5.41
C ALA A 132 0.38 8.83 4.29
N ILE A 133 1.12 9.92 4.09
CA ILE A 133 0.85 10.89 3.01
C ILE A 133 0.96 10.22 1.63
N THR A 134 2.02 9.43 1.41
CA THR A 134 2.19 8.69 0.14
C THR A 134 1.10 7.64 -0.06
N GLY A 135 0.72 6.92 1.01
CA GLY A 135 -0.35 5.92 0.96
C GLY A 135 -1.72 6.53 0.66
N ILE A 136 -2.09 7.62 1.35
CA ILE A 136 -3.35 8.33 1.10
C ILE A 136 -3.36 8.93 -0.32
N GLY A 137 -2.28 9.63 -0.72
CA GLY A 137 -2.19 10.26 -2.04
C GLY A 137 -2.26 9.26 -3.18
N GLY A 138 -1.50 8.16 -3.11
CA GLY A 138 -1.53 7.11 -4.13
C GLY A 138 -2.86 6.35 -4.17
N GLY A 139 -3.45 6.07 -3.00
CA GLY A 139 -4.77 5.45 -2.91
C GLY A 139 -5.86 6.31 -3.54
N LEU A 140 -5.86 7.61 -3.26
CA LEU A 140 -6.81 8.55 -3.86
C LEU A 140 -6.61 8.71 -5.36
N TYR A 141 -5.36 8.75 -5.85
CA TYR A 141 -5.06 8.86 -7.28
C TYR A 141 -5.64 7.70 -8.07
N GLY A 142 -5.31 6.46 -7.72
CA GLY A 142 -5.84 5.28 -8.43
C GLY A 142 -7.35 5.12 -8.29
N SER A 143 -7.91 5.45 -7.12
CA SER A 143 -9.36 5.43 -6.91
C SER A 143 -10.07 6.51 -7.73
N GLY A 144 -9.48 7.70 -7.84
CA GLY A 144 -10.03 8.81 -8.64
C GLY A 144 -10.13 8.46 -10.12
N LYS A 145 -9.07 7.89 -10.70
CA LYS A 145 -9.07 7.38 -12.09
C LYS A 145 -10.18 6.34 -12.30
N MET A 146 -10.33 5.41 -11.37
CA MET A 146 -11.39 4.40 -11.45
C MET A 146 -12.80 4.99 -11.33
N VAL A 147 -13.04 5.97 -10.43
CA VAL A 147 -14.36 6.61 -10.29
C VAL A 147 -14.71 7.38 -11.56
N ASN A 148 -13.75 8.12 -12.13
CA ASN A 148 -13.95 8.83 -13.37
C ASN A 148 -14.41 7.88 -14.49
N ALA A 149 -13.73 6.74 -14.64
CA ALA A 149 -14.10 5.71 -15.60
C ALA A 149 -15.47 5.05 -15.32
N LEU A 150 -15.79 4.79 -14.03
CA LEU A 150 -17.08 4.22 -13.62
C LEU A 150 -18.29 5.15 -13.88
N THR A 151 -18.03 6.46 -13.97
CA THR A 151 -19.06 7.46 -14.32
C THR A 151 -19.18 7.70 -15.84
N GLY A 152 -18.47 6.89 -16.66
CA GLY A 152 -18.47 7.03 -18.11
C GLY A 152 -17.88 8.37 -18.60
N GLY A 153 -17.02 9.01 -17.81
CA GLY A 153 -16.42 10.32 -18.12
C GLY A 153 -17.32 11.54 -17.82
N GLU A 154 -18.51 11.36 -17.26
CA GLU A 154 -19.39 12.47 -16.89
C GLU A 154 -18.75 13.45 -15.91
N LEU A 155 -17.85 12.96 -15.03
CA LEU A 155 -17.09 13.83 -14.11
C LEU A 155 -16.12 14.74 -14.85
N GLU A 156 -15.59 14.32 -16.01
CA GLU A 156 -14.74 15.18 -16.84
C GLU A 156 -15.53 16.36 -17.40
N ILE A 157 -16.75 16.10 -17.90
CA ILE A 157 -17.67 17.15 -18.40
C ILE A 157 -17.99 18.14 -17.27
N VAL A 158 -18.22 17.67 -16.05
CA VAL A 158 -18.48 18.55 -14.90
C VAL A 158 -17.24 19.36 -14.53
N ALA A 159 -16.06 18.75 -14.56
CA ALA A 159 -14.80 19.44 -14.27
C ALA A 159 -14.50 20.55 -15.29
N GLU A 160 -14.71 20.28 -16.58
CA GLU A 160 -14.58 21.27 -17.64
C GLU A 160 -15.57 22.45 -17.48
N GLN A 161 -16.81 22.14 -17.09
CA GLN A 161 -17.82 23.19 -16.84
C GLN A 161 -17.49 24.08 -15.64
N LEU A 162 -16.83 23.53 -14.61
CA LEU A 162 -16.41 24.28 -13.42
C LEU A 162 -15.20 25.18 -13.71
N ASP A 163 -14.31 24.80 -14.61
CA ASP A 163 -13.04 25.46 -14.97
C ASP A 163 -12.27 26.00 -13.75
N TRP A 164 -12.22 25.21 -12.69
CA TRP A 164 -11.51 25.61 -11.47
C TRP A 164 -10.01 25.40 -11.63
N LYS A 165 -9.26 26.49 -11.75
CA LYS A 165 -7.79 26.49 -11.81
C LYS A 165 -7.18 26.42 -10.40
N VAL A 166 -7.26 25.25 -9.78
CA VAL A 166 -6.85 25.05 -8.37
C VAL A 166 -5.76 23.98 -8.21
N VAL A 167 -5.44 23.24 -9.27
CA VAL A 167 -4.43 22.17 -9.22
C VAL A 167 -3.05 22.76 -9.43
N PRO A 168 -2.15 22.71 -8.42
CA PRO A 168 -0.82 23.26 -8.55
C PRO A 168 0.06 22.38 -9.46
N GLU A 169 0.71 23.01 -10.42
CA GLU A 169 1.79 22.43 -11.21
C GLU A 169 3.12 23.02 -10.74
N VAL A 170 3.97 22.21 -10.18
CA VAL A 170 5.29 22.62 -9.70
C VAL A 170 6.35 22.09 -10.65
N THR A 171 6.98 22.98 -11.39
CA THR A 171 8.20 22.66 -12.16
C THR A 171 9.41 22.98 -11.28
N LEU A 172 10.26 21.97 -11.05
CA LEU A 172 11.45 22.15 -10.21
C LEU A 172 12.62 22.86 -10.92
N ARG A 173 12.55 22.98 -12.26
CA ARG A 173 13.61 23.62 -13.07
C ARG A 173 13.04 24.28 -14.33
N PRO A 174 12.91 25.58 -14.39
CA PRO A 174 13.01 26.54 -13.28
C PRO A 174 11.91 26.30 -12.23
N LEU A 175 12.12 26.80 -11.01
CA LEU A 175 11.08 26.73 -9.98
C LEU A 175 9.93 27.65 -10.41
N ASP A 176 8.87 27.05 -10.93
CA ASP A 176 7.65 27.74 -11.36
C ASP A 176 6.44 27.08 -10.73
N LEU A 177 5.48 27.89 -10.32
CA LEU A 177 4.22 27.45 -9.74
C LEU A 177 3.09 28.00 -10.62
N SER A 178 2.51 27.15 -11.43
CA SER A 178 1.31 27.42 -12.19
C SER A 178 0.12 26.66 -11.62
N PHE A 179 -1.09 27.04 -12.04
CA PHE A 179 -2.32 26.33 -11.66
C PHE A 179 -3.04 25.93 -12.94
N ARG A 180 -3.33 24.64 -13.08
CA ARG A 180 -4.16 24.10 -14.14
C ARG A 180 -5.60 23.85 -13.70
N SER A 181 -6.49 23.69 -14.64
CA SER A 181 -7.88 23.32 -14.40
C SER A 181 -7.96 21.90 -13.79
N LEU A 182 -9.00 21.71 -12.99
CA LEU A 182 -9.32 20.44 -12.35
C LEU A 182 -9.80 19.43 -13.42
N GLU A 183 -9.33 18.20 -13.36
CA GLU A 183 -9.78 17.09 -14.19
C GLU A 183 -10.86 16.26 -13.46
N GLY A 184 -11.63 15.44 -14.18
CA GLY A 184 -12.74 14.66 -13.62
C GLY A 184 -12.31 13.70 -12.51
N TYR A 185 -11.17 13.04 -12.69
CA TYR A 185 -10.64 12.15 -11.62
C TYR A 185 -10.24 12.91 -10.36
N GLU A 186 -9.78 14.15 -10.47
CA GLU A 186 -9.43 14.99 -9.31
C GLU A 186 -10.67 15.49 -8.58
N LEU A 187 -11.77 15.74 -9.31
CA LEU A 187 -13.07 16.02 -8.69
C LEU A 187 -13.54 14.83 -7.85
N ALA A 188 -13.39 13.61 -8.36
CA ALA A 188 -13.64 12.38 -7.60
C ALA A 188 -12.75 12.28 -6.35
N ILE A 189 -11.46 12.58 -6.48
CA ILE A 189 -10.52 12.61 -5.35
C ILE A 189 -10.97 13.57 -4.26
N LEU A 190 -11.36 14.81 -4.62
CA LEU A 190 -11.84 15.80 -3.66
C LEU A 190 -13.12 15.34 -2.95
N ALA A 191 -14.07 14.75 -3.68
CA ALA A 191 -15.29 14.19 -3.11
C ALA A 191 -14.99 13.06 -2.12
N MET A 192 -14.12 12.12 -2.49
CA MET A 192 -13.68 11.03 -1.61
C MET A 192 -12.94 11.55 -0.38
N ALA A 193 -12.04 12.52 -0.55
CA ALA A 193 -11.30 13.13 0.56
C ALA A 193 -12.24 13.81 1.55
N ALA A 194 -13.23 14.54 1.08
CA ALA A 194 -14.24 15.15 1.93
C ALA A 194 -15.07 14.11 2.70
N LEU A 195 -15.46 13.02 2.05
CA LEU A 195 -16.22 11.93 2.68
C LEU A 195 -15.44 11.26 3.81
N PHE A 196 -14.18 10.84 3.55
CA PHE A 196 -13.43 10.15 4.61
C PHE A 196 -12.96 11.10 5.72
N LEU A 197 -12.68 12.38 5.43
CA LEU A 197 -12.41 13.38 6.46
C LEU A 197 -13.60 13.57 7.40
N ALA A 198 -14.80 13.71 6.84
CA ALA A 198 -16.02 13.90 7.64
C ALA A 198 -16.27 12.71 8.59
N TYR A 199 -15.99 11.51 8.14
CA TYR A 199 -16.18 10.27 8.89
C TYR A 199 -15.00 9.96 9.83
N GLY A 200 -13.76 10.03 9.34
CA GLY A 200 -12.57 9.57 10.05
C GLY A 200 -12.18 10.43 11.26
N LEU A 201 -12.55 11.74 11.25
CA LEU A 201 -12.33 12.62 12.42
C LEU A 201 -13.20 12.26 13.63
N ALA A 202 -14.19 11.38 13.48
CA ALA A 202 -15.15 11.01 14.52
C ALA A 202 -14.79 9.73 15.27
N GLY A 203 -14.20 8.72 14.60
CA GLY A 203 -13.92 7.40 15.18
C GLY A 203 -12.49 7.23 15.70
N GLY A 204 -12.20 6.17 16.43
CA GLY A 204 -10.84 5.73 16.78
C GLY A 204 -10.57 4.35 16.15
N LEU A 205 -9.41 3.74 16.42
CA LEU A 205 -9.02 2.44 15.84
C LEU A 205 -10.02 1.33 16.13
N GLY A 206 -10.71 1.36 17.28
CA GLY A 206 -11.75 0.39 17.60
C GLY A 206 -12.96 0.44 16.65
N ALA A 207 -13.31 1.65 16.20
CA ALA A 207 -14.32 1.86 15.16
C ALA A 207 -13.85 1.28 13.82
N ALA A 208 -12.64 1.63 13.41
CA ALA A 208 -12.04 1.15 12.18
C ALA A 208 -12.03 -0.39 12.12
N ILE A 209 -11.61 -1.09 13.16
CA ILE A 209 -11.59 -2.57 13.20
C ILE A 209 -13.00 -3.18 13.00
N ILE A 210 -14.05 -2.54 13.51
CA ILE A 210 -15.43 -3.03 13.34
C ILE A 210 -15.93 -2.74 11.92
N THR A 211 -15.70 -1.54 11.40
CA THR A 211 -16.10 -1.20 10.04
C THR A 211 -15.30 -2.01 9.00
N ASP A 212 -14.04 -2.30 9.26
CA ASP A 212 -13.17 -3.09 8.37
C ASP A 212 -13.68 -4.52 8.15
N LEU A 213 -14.48 -5.08 9.07
CA LEU A 213 -15.13 -6.36 8.81
C LEU A 213 -16.09 -6.26 7.61
N ILE A 214 -16.93 -5.23 7.57
CA ILE A 214 -17.90 -5.03 6.47
C ILE A 214 -17.16 -4.56 5.23
N GLN A 215 -16.26 -3.60 5.37
CA GLN A 215 -15.48 -3.05 4.28
C GLN A 215 -14.56 -4.11 3.65
N GLY A 216 -13.99 -5.00 4.44
CA GLY A 216 -13.21 -6.13 3.93
C GLY A 216 -14.05 -7.13 3.14
N ILE A 217 -15.28 -7.43 3.58
CA ILE A 217 -16.19 -8.27 2.78
C ILE A 217 -16.52 -7.59 1.45
N LEU A 218 -16.85 -6.29 1.48
CA LEU A 218 -17.10 -5.52 0.26
C LEU A 218 -15.87 -5.46 -0.65
N THR A 219 -14.65 -5.37 -0.09
CA THR A 219 -13.42 -5.41 -0.89
C THR A 219 -13.21 -6.76 -1.58
N ILE A 220 -13.63 -7.87 -0.96
CA ILE A 220 -13.65 -9.17 -1.64
C ILE A 220 -14.68 -9.17 -2.77
N VAL A 221 -15.89 -8.65 -2.53
CA VAL A 221 -16.92 -8.48 -3.58
C VAL A 221 -16.37 -7.63 -4.72
N PHE A 222 -15.77 -6.48 -4.42
CA PHE A 222 -15.09 -5.62 -5.39
C PHE A 222 -14.09 -6.39 -6.26
N SER A 223 -13.32 -7.28 -5.66
CA SER A 223 -12.27 -8.02 -6.36
C SER A 223 -12.80 -9.05 -7.34
N PHE A 224 -13.95 -9.65 -7.07
CA PHE A 224 -14.49 -10.77 -7.87
C PHE A 224 -15.73 -10.41 -8.70
N LEU A 225 -16.40 -9.29 -8.40
CA LEU A 225 -17.71 -8.95 -8.98
C LEU A 225 -17.67 -8.86 -10.52
N LEU A 226 -16.65 -8.25 -11.07
CA LEU A 226 -16.53 -8.00 -12.50
C LEU A 226 -16.09 -9.25 -13.28
N LEU A 227 -15.22 -10.08 -12.71
CA LEU A 227 -14.53 -11.15 -13.43
C LEU A 227 -15.47 -12.15 -14.14
N PRO A 228 -16.52 -12.71 -13.51
CA PRO A 228 -17.39 -13.68 -14.19
C PRO A 228 -18.09 -13.10 -15.42
N TRP A 229 -18.56 -11.87 -15.32
CA TRP A 229 -19.29 -11.19 -16.41
C TRP A 229 -18.35 -10.84 -17.57
N LEU A 230 -17.17 -10.36 -17.24
CA LEU A 230 -16.16 -10.07 -18.25
C LEU A 230 -15.67 -11.34 -18.98
N LEU A 231 -15.53 -12.46 -18.27
CA LEU A 231 -15.21 -13.76 -18.89
C LEU A 231 -16.32 -14.24 -19.83
N MET A 232 -17.58 -13.91 -19.56
CA MET A 232 -18.69 -14.24 -20.46
C MET A 232 -18.60 -13.48 -21.79
N GLU A 233 -18.13 -12.23 -21.80
CA GLU A 233 -17.93 -11.43 -23.03
C GLU A 233 -16.89 -12.05 -23.98
N VAL A 234 -15.93 -12.80 -23.43
CA VAL A 234 -14.91 -13.53 -24.20
C VAL A 234 -15.18 -15.05 -24.29
N ASN A 235 -16.42 -15.48 -24.01
CA ASN A 235 -16.83 -16.90 -24.04
C ASN A 235 -15.93 -17.83 -23.19
N TRP A 236 -15.45 -17.35 -22.04
CA TRP A 236 -14.54 -18.06 -21.13
C TRP A 236 -13.21 -18.51 -21.80
N SER A 237 -12.84 -17.89 -22.91
CA SER A 237 -11.59 -18.17 -23.61
C SER A 237 -10.66 -16.95 -23.54
N LEU A 238 -9.45 -17.16 -23.07
CA LEU A 238 -8.39 -16.14 -23.12
C LEU A 238 -7.53 -16.29 -24.39
N ASP A 239 -7.99 -17.08 -25.36
CA ASP A 239 -7.33 -17.21 -26.66
C ASP A 239 -7.82 -16.08 -27.59
N ALA A 240 -7.00 -15.07 -27.75
CA ALA A 240 -7.20 -13.99 -28.72
C ALA A 240 -6.44 -14.24 -30.04
N GLY A 241 -6.04 -15.46 -30.31
CA GLY A 241 -5.30 -15.83 -31.52
C GLY A 241 -3.99 -15.04 -31.67
N HIS A 242 -3.90 -14.23 -32.74
CA HIS A 242 -2.69 -13.43 -33.03
C HIS A 242 -2.56 -12.16 -32.18
N LEU A 243 -3.57 -11.76 -31.41
CA LEU A 243 -3.55 -10.54 -30.58
C LEU A 243 -2.78 -10.76 -29.26
N ILE A 244 -2.83 -11.96 -28.72
CA ILE A 244 -2.09 -12.29 -27.49
C ILE A 244 -0.88 -13.14 -27.86
N LYS A 245 0.29 -12.61 -27.62
CA LYS A 245 1.54 -13.38 -27.77
C LYS A 245 1.61 -14.44 -26.67
N PRO A 246 2.12 -15.65 -26.94
CA PRO A 246 2.23 -16.73 -25.93
C PRO A 246 2.91 -16.30 -24.63
N ASN A 247 3.90 -15.42 -24.70
CA ASN A 247 4.62 -14.91 -23.53
C ASN A 247 3.80 -13.95 -22.63
N MET A 248 2.57 -13.57 -22.99
CA MET A 248 1.66 -12.86 -22.07
C MET A 248 1.22 -13.72 -20.87
N PHE A 249 1.30 -15.03 -20.98
CA PHE A 249 0.98 -15.95 -19.88
C PHE A 249 2.20 -16.32 -19.03
N ASP A 250 3.39 -15.79 -19.37
CA ASP A 250 4.59 -16.02 -18.56
C ASP A 250 4.56 -15.16 -17.28
N LEU A 251 4.88 -15.79 -16.14
CA LEU A 251 5.01 -15.10 -14.86
C LEU A 251 6.20 -14.14 -14.81
N PHE A 252 7.18 -14.31 -15.66
CA PHE A 252 8.37 -13.48 -15.76
C PHE A 252 8.52 -12.94 -17.18
N GLY A 253 8.58 -11.66 -17.28
CA GLY A 253 9.18 -10.89 -18.32
C GLY A 253 8.76 -11.03 -19.76
N ARG A 254 7.85 -10.18 -20.18
CA ARG A 254 7.84 -9.72 -21.57
C ARG A 254 8.91 -8.65 -21.74
N ALA A 255 10.13 -9.09 -22.02
CA ALA A 255 11.24 -8.16 -22.29
C ALA A 255 10.94 -7.22 -23.47
N ASP A 256 10.24 -7.73 -24.50
CA ASP A 256 9.81 -6.98 -25.67
C ASP A 256 8.84 -5.82 -25.32
N VAL A 257 7.86 -6.05 -24.45
CA VAL A 257 6.92 -5.00 -24.05
C VAL A 257 7.55 -4.00 -23.08
N ALA A 258 8.34 -4.47 -22.12
CA ALA A 258 9.07 -3.60 -21.21
C ALA A 258 10.03 -2.70 -21.96
N GLU A 259 10.76 -3.26 -22.92
CA GLU A 259 11.67 -2.54 -23.79
C GLU A 259 10.96 -1.49 -24.66
N MET A 260 9.79 -1.82 -25.15
CA MET A 260 8.92 -0.96 -25.95
C MET A 260 8.40 0.24 -25.16
N LEU A 261 7.91 0.00 -23.94
CA LEU A 261 7.38 1.05 -23.06
C LEU A 261 8.49 1.84 -22.34
N GLY A 262 9.77 1.56 -22.65
CA GLY A 262 10.91 2.14 -21.93
C GLY A 262 10.97 1.73 -20.45
N LYS A 263 10.27 0.66 -20.08
CA LYS A 263 10.19 0.13 -18.71
C LYS A 263 11.03 -1.12 -18.59
N GLU A 264 11.32 -1.50 -17.36
CA GLU A 264 12.08 -2.69 -17.06
C GLU A 264 11.28 -3.96 -17.27
N SER A 265 11.94 -4.97 -17.77
CA SER A 265 11.45 -6.33 -17.77
C SER A 265 11.26 -6.85 -16.33
N ILE A 266 10.13 -7.49 -16.05
CA ILE A 266 9.85 -8.12 -14.74
C ILE A 266 10.64 -9.43 -14.63
N THR A 267 11.94 -9.31 -14.34
CA THR A 267 12.86 -10.42 -14.16
C THR A 267 12.80 -11.00 -12.75
N VAL A 268 13.41 -12.17 -12.54
CA VAL A 268 13.56 -12.75 -11.19
C VAL A 268 14.29 -11.77 -10.26
N PHE A 269 15.34 -11.11 -10.73
CA PHE A 269 16.07 -10.09 -9.94
C PHE A 269 15.15 -8.93 -9.55
N TYR A 270 14.34 -8.44 -10.49
CA TYR A 270 13.35 -7.39 -10.22
C TYR A 270 12.37 -7.81 -9.12
N VAL A 271 11.78 -9.01 -9.22
CA VAL A 271 10.86 -9.55 -8.22
C VAL A 271 11.54 -9.74 -6.86
N CYS A 272 12.77 -10.23 -6.83
CA CYS A 272 13.53 -10.37 -5.59
C CYS A 272 13.76 -9.01 -4.91
N MET A 273 14.14 -7.98 -5.66
CA MET A 273 14.37 -6.64 -5.12
C MET A 273 13.07 -5.99 -4.62
N LEU A 274 11.97 -6.10 -5.37
CA LEU A 274 10.66 -5.65 -4.92
C LEU A 274 10.23 -6.35 -3.63
N SER A 275 10.38 -7.67 -3.56
CA SER A 275 9.99 -8.46 -2.39
C SER A 275 10.83 -8.14 -1.16
N LEU A 276 12.13 -7.87 -1.35
CA LEU A 276 13.02 -7.42 -0.28
C LEU A 276 12.62 -6.03 0.25
N THR A 277 12.26 -5.11 -0.66
CA THR A 277 11.73 -3.80 -0.28
C THR A 277 10.42 -3.91 0.48
N ALA A 278 9.52 -4.78 0.00
CA ALA A 278 8.25 -5.04 0.67
C ALA A 278 8.44 -5.63 2.08
N LEU A 279 9.32 -6.62 2.23
CA LEU A 279 9.64 -7.21 3.53
C LEU A 279 10.27 -6.18 4.48
N THR A 280 11.14 -5.34 3.95
CA THR A 280 11.81 -4.29 4.76
C THR A 280 10.81 -3.22 5.18
N GLY A 281 9.94 -2.78 4.28
CA GLY A 281 9.03 -1.65 4.50
C GLY A 281 7.77 -1.99 5.31
N ILE A 282 7.22 -3.21 5.18
CA ILE A 282 5.91 -3.53 5.76
C ILE A 282 5.86 -3.36 7.29
N VAL A 283 6.92 -3.76 7.98
CA VAL A 283 6.97 -3.77 9.45
C VAL A 283 6.98 -2.37 10.08
N VAL A 284 7.30 -1.35 9.30
CA VAL A 284 7.35 0.05 9.77
C VAL A 284 6.16 0.87 9.29
N GLN A 285 5.24 0.29 8.53
CA GLN A 285 3.99 0.98 8.20
C GLN A 285 3.21 1.28 9.49
N PRO A 286 2.73 2.52 9.67
CA PRO A 286 2.18 2.96 10.96
C PRO A 286 1.03 2.10 11.49
N HIS A 287 0.15 1.59 10.63
CA HIS A 287 -1.01 0.77 11.00
C HIS A 287 -0.64 -0.66 11.46
N ILE A 288 0.53 -1.19 11.07
CA ILE A 288 0.91 -2.59 11.37
C ILE A 288 1.06 -2.86 12.86
N MET A 289 1.49 -1.85 13.64
CA MET A 289 1.52 -2.01 15.11
C MET A 289 0.10 -2.28 15.65
N GLY A 290 -0.93 -1.60 15.12
CA GLY A 290 -2.33 -1.87 15.45
C GLY A 290 -2.78 -3.26 15.02
N VAL A 291 -2.46 -3.68 13.78
CA VAL A 291 -2.77 -5.02 13.25
C VAL A 291 -2.19 -6.13 14.12
N CYS A 292 -0.97 -5.98 14.61
CA CYS A 292 -0.36 -6.97 15.49
C CYS A 292 -0.80 -6.84 16.95
N GLY A 293 -1.12 -5.61 17.40
CA GLY A 293 -1.29 -5.25 18.81
C GLY A 293 -2.74 -5.25 19.34
N ALA A 294 -3.76 -5.09 18.50
CA ALA A 294 -5.16 -4.96 18.91
C ALA A 294 -5.84 -6.32 19.25
N GLY A 295 -5.21 -7.44 18.91
CA GLY A 295 -5.70 -8.77 19.24
C GLY A 295 -5.62 -9.09 20.74
N LYS A 296 -6.48 -10.00 21.23
CA LYS A 296 -6.52 -10.46 22.63
C LYS A 296 -5.18 -11.04 23.07
N THR A 297 -4.57 -11.84 22.22
CA THR A 297 -3.27 -12.50 22.46
C THR A 297 -2.36 -12.35 21.24
N GLU A 298 -1.17 -12.93 21.31
CA GLU A 298 -0.25 -13.01 20.15
C GLU A 298 -0.83 -13.80 18.98
N TRP A 299 -1.73 -14.74 19.25
CA TRP A 299 -2.35 -15.60 18.24
C TRP A 299 -3.24 -14.83 17.27
N GLU A 300 -4.09 -13.94 17.78
CA GLU A 300 -4.99 -13.15 16.95
C GLU A 300 -4.23 -12.20 16.02
N GLY A 301 -3.18 -11.54 16.52
CA GLY A 301 -2.32 -10.68 15.70
C GLY A 301 -1.57 -11.47 14.63
N ARG A 302 -0.99 -12.61 15.00
CA ARG A 302 -0.27 -13.52 14.10
C ARG A 302 -1.19 -14.06 13.00
N PHE A 303 -2.30 -14.66 13.39
CA PHE A 303 -3.28 -15.21 12.46
C PHE A 303 -3.88 -14.12 11.57
N GLY A 304 -4.30 -13.00 12.17
CA GLY A 304 -4.91 -11.89 11.44
C GLY A 304 -3.99 -11.32 10.37
N PHE A 305 -2.75 -11.00 10.74
CA PHE A 305 -1.79 -10.41 9.81
C PHE A 305 -1.44 -11.35 8.65
N THR A 306 -1.22 -12.63 8.94
CA THR A 306 -0.85 -13.62 7.91
C THR A 306 -2.04 -14.00 7.03
N ALA A 307 -3.18 -14.37 7.62
CA ALA A 307 -4.37 -14.82 6.88
C ALA A 307 -4.99 -13.68 6.05
N GLY A 308 -5.06 -12.46 6.61
CA GLY A 308 -5.56 -11.29 5.88
C GLY A 308 -4.73 -11.01 4.62
N ASN A 309 -3.41 -11.17 4.71
CA ASN A 309 -2.54 -11.00 3.54
C ASN A 309 -2.68 -12.14 2.51
N PHE A 310 -2.96 -13.38 2.91
CA PHE A 310 -3.27 -14.44 1.95
C PHE A 310 -4.59 -14.20 1.21
N ILE A 311 -5.64 -13.74 1.90
CA ILE A 311 -6.91 -13.33 1.25
C ILE A 311 -6.63 -12.28 0.17
N LYS A 312 -5.81 -11.27 0.49
CA LYS A 312 -5.39 -10.23 -0.45
C LYS A 312 -4.71 -10.82 -1.69
N ARG A 313 -3.86 -11.85 -1.54
CA ARG A 313 -3.21 -12.50 -2.71
C ARG A 313 -4.22 -13.23 -3.59
N ILE A 314 -5.26 -13.81 -3.02
CA ILE A 314 -6.35 -14.43 -3.77
C ILE A 314 -7.13 -13.37 -4.57
N CYS A 315 -7.42 -12.21 -3.96
CA CYS A 315 -8.03 -11.08 -4.68
C CYS A 315 -7.14 -10.59 -5.84
N THR A 316 -5.81 -10.57 -5.65
CA THR A 316 -4.86 -10.18 -6.70
C THR A 316 -4.95 -11.09 -7.93
N VAL A 317 -5.21 -12.39 -7.75
CA VAL A 317 -5.43 -13.32 -8.88
C VAL A 317 -6.62 -12.87 -9.70
N ALA A 318 -7.75 -12.53 -9.06
CA ALA A 318 -8.93 -12.04 -9.76
C ALA A 318 -8.63 -10.75 -10.57
N TRP A 319 -7.92 -9.78 -9.97
CA TRP A 319 -7.52 -8.55 -10.68
C TRP A 319 -6.64 -8.83 -11.90
N THR A 320 -5.72 -9.80 -11.80
CA THR A 320 -4.86 -10.20 -12.91
C THR A 320 -5.68 -10.79 -14.05
N PHE A 321 -6.63 -11.68 -13.75
CA PHE A 321 -7.49 -12.26 -14.78
C PHE A 321 -8.47 -11.25 -15.37
N ILE A 322 -8.94 -10.24 -14.62
CA ILE A 322 -9.67 -9.11 -15.18
C ILE A 322 -8.80 -8.40 -16.24
N GLY A 323 -7.54 -8.07 -15.90
CA GLY A 323 -6.64 -7.41 -16.85
C GLY A 323 -6.37 -8.24 -18.10
N LEU A 324 -6.11 -9.55 -17.98
CA LEU A 324 -5.92 -10.46 -19.12
C LEU A 324 -7.18 -10.52 -20.00
N THR A 325 -8.36 -10.63 -19.38
CA THR A 325 -9.63 -10.69 -20.11
C THR A 325 -9.90 -9.37 -20.83
N CYS A 326 -9.55 -8.24 -20.24
CA CYS A 326 -9.65 -6.93 -20.90
C CYS A 326 -8.78 -6.86 -22.16
N VAL A 327 -7.57 -7.43 -22.16
CA VAL A 327 -6.72 -7.48 -23.36
C VAL A 327 -7.44 -8.22 -24.49
N VAL A 328 -8.02 -9.40 -24.19
CA VAL A 328 -8.76 -10.20 -25.17
C VAL A 328 -9.98 -9.46 -25.69
N TRP A 329 -10.74 -8.84 -24.81
CA TRP A 329 -12.02 -8.21 -25.14
C TRP A 329 -11.84 -6.89 -25.88
N TYR A 330 -11.05 -5.95 -25.35
CA TYR A 330 -10.88 -4.63 -25.95
C TYR A 330 -10.07 -4.62 -27.24
N LEU A 331 -9.11 -5.55 -27.40
CA LEU A 331 -8.34 -5.67 -28.64
C LEU A 331 -8.95 -6.66 -29.63
N GLY A 332 -9.95 -7.45 -29.21
CA GLY A 332 -10.63 -8.43 -30.04
C GLY A 332 -11.61 -7.82 -31.05
N ASP A 333 -12.21 -8.69 -31.90
CA ASP A 333 -13.15 -8.28 -32.94
C ASP A 333 -14.50 -7.80 -32.38
N ASN A 334 -14.89 -8.29 -31.19
CA ASN A 334 -16.12 -7.92 -30.48
C ASN A 334 -15.90 -6.76 -29.48
N SER A 335 -14.88 -5.95 -29.68
CA SER A 335 -14.55 -4.83 -28.83
C SER A 335 -15.68 -3.77 -28.80
N PRO A 336 -16.02 -3.21 -27.63
CA PRO A 336 -16.96 -2.10 -27.54
C PRO A 336 -16.33 -0.76 -27.94
N LEU A 337 -15.00 -0.72 -28.17
CA LEU A 337 -14.29 0.50 -28.55
C LEU A 337 -14.54 0.89 -30.00
N PRO A 338 -14.52 2.20 -30.30
CA PRO A 338 -14.45 2.68 -31.68
C PRO A 338 -13.22 2.10 -32.41
N ASP A 339 -13.36 1.77 -33.68
CA ASP A 339 -12.30 1.14 -34.47
C ASP A 339 -10.98 1.92 -34.41
N GLN A 340 -11.04 3.25 -34.52
CA GLN A 340 -9.84 4.09 -34.43
C GLN A 340 -9.10 3.91 -33.11
N GLN A 341 -9.79 4.01 -31.97
CA GLN A 341 -9.19 3.86 -30.63
C GLN A 341 -8.65 2.44 -30.43
N ARG A 342 -9.39 1.43 -30.90
CA ARG A 342 -8.94 0.04 -30.86
C ARG A 342 -7.64 -0.17 -31.65
N ASP A 343 -7.54 0.40 -32.84
CA ASP A 343 -6.36 0.26 -33.69
C ASP A 343 -5.15 1.00 -33.11
N GLU A 344 -5.33 2.17 -32.51
CA GLU A 344 -4.30 2.88 -31.75
C GLU A 344 -3.74 2.03 -30.60
N LEU A 345 -4.60 1.38 -29.82
CA LEU A 345 -4.19 0.49 -28.73
C LEU A 345 -3.54 -0.80 -29.26
N LYS A 346 -3.97 -1.34 -30.40
CA LYS A 346 -3.35 -2.51 -31.05
C LYS A 346 -1.91 -2.22 -31.47
N VAL A 347 -1.62 -1.04 -32.00
CA VAL A 347 -0.25 -0.61 -32.36
C VAL A 347 0.69 -0.77 -31.16
N VAL A 348 0.25 -0.31 -29.98
CA VAL A 348 1.04 -0.43 -28.74
C VAL A 348 1.14 -1.89 -28.29
N ALA A 349 0.04 -2.62 -28.26
CA ALA A 349 -0.01 -4.01 -27.81
C ALA A 349 0.84 -4.96 -28.70
N GLN A 350 0.90 -4.70 -30.00
CA GLN A 350 1.66 -5.49 -30.97
C GLN A 350 3.10 -5.01 -31.14
N ASN A 351 3.45 -3.85 -30.54
CA ASN A 351 4.76 -3.19 -30.73
C ASN A 351 5.04 -2.87 -32.20
N ASP A 352 4.01 -2.49 -32.95
CA ASP A 352 4.16 -2.13 -34.38
C ASP A 352 4.16 -0.60 -34.54
N PHE A 353 5.31 0.00 -34.30
CA PHE A 353 5.54 1.43 -34.51
C PHE A 353 6.17 1.72 -35.89
N SER A 354 6.10 0.77 -36.82
CA SER A 354 6.66 0.92 -38.16
C SER A 354 5.95 2.05 -38.91
N GLY A 355 6.73 3.04 -39.34
CA GLY A 355 6.22 4.20 -40.08
C GLY A 355 5.74 5.37 -39.23
N LEU A 356 5.72 5.26 -37.89
CA LEU A 356 5.36 6.36 -37.01
C LEU A 356 6.57 7.24 -36.65
N THR A 357 6.33 8.52 -36.54
CA THR A 357 7.30 9.49 -35.99
C THR A 357 7.47 9.31 -34.48
N GLU A 358 8.53 9.85 -33.90
CA GLU A 358 8.74 9.78 -32.44
C GLU A 358 7.64 10.52 -31.66
N ALA A 359 7.06 11.56 -32.22
CA ALA A 359 5.94 12.29 -31.62
C ALA A 359 4.66 11.44 -31.59
N GLU A 360 4.28 10.83 -32.73
CA GLU A 360 3.14 9.92 -32.82
C GLU A 360 3.31 8.70 -31.90
N ARG A 361 4.53 8.13 -31.83
CA ARG A 361 4.83 7.05 -30.90
C ARG A 361 4.58 7.45 -29.46
N LYS A 362 5.01 8.65 -29.03
CA LYS A 362 4.77 9.16 -27.68
C LYS A 362 3.29 9.38 -27.42
N GLU A 363 2.55 9.85 -28.40
CA GLU A 363 1.10 10.04 -28.32
C GLU A 363 0.37 8.70 -28.10
N HIS A 364 0.64 7.67 -28.93
CA HIS A 364 0.09 6.33 -28.76
C HIS A 364 0.40 5.73 -27.40
N LEU A 365 1.63 5.89 -26.91
CA LEU A 365 2.03 5.42 -25.58
C LEU A 365 1.31 6.17 -24.45
N SER A 366 0.98 7.45 -24.63
CA SER A 366 0.19 8.23 -23.68
C SER A 366 -1.25 7.75 -23.64
N ILE A 367 -1.87 7.55 -24.81
CA ILE A 367 -3.24 7.02 -24.93
C ILE A 367 -3.37 5.65 -24.27
N ASP A 368 -2.43 4.74 -24.55
CA ASP A 368 -2.42 3.41 -23.92
C ASP A 368 -2.26 3.49 -22.39
N LYS A 369 -1.44 4.42 -21.93
CA LYS A 369 -1.22 4.64 -20.51
C LYS A 369 -2.48 5.10 -19.80
N ASP A 370 -3.16 6.11 -20.31
CA ASP A 370 -4.38 6.66 -19.74
C ASP A 370 -5.51 5.63 -19.78
N PHE A 371 -5.62 4.89 -20.89
CA PHE A 371 -6.55 3.77 -21.02
C PHE A 371 -6.31 2.68 -19.98
N ALA A 372 -5.04 2.29 -19.76
CA ALA A 372 -4.68 1.27 -18.78
C ALA A 372 -4.99 1.70 -17.34
N ASP A 373 -4.79 2.96 -16.99
CA ASP A 373 -5.07 3.49 -15.66
C ASP A 373 -6.57 3.55 -15.33
N GLU A 374 -7.43 3.66 -16.34
CA GLU A 374 -8.89 3.64 -16.22
C GLU A 374 -9.53 2.27 -16.48
N LEU A 375 -8.75 1.30 -16.96
CA LEU A 375 -9.23 0.04 -17.55
C LEU A 375 -10.21 -0.72 -16.66
N PHE A 376 -9.94 -0.83 -15.36
CA PHE A 376 -10.82 -1.56 -14.43
C PHE A 376 -12.20 -0.90 -14.31
N GLY A 377 -12.22 0.43 -14.17
CA GLY A 377 -13.47 1.20 -14.09
C GLY A 377 -14.24 1.16 -15.41
N ARG A 378 -13.55 1.30 -16.55
CA ARG A 378 -14.15 1.25 -17.87
C ARG A 378 -14.77 -0.11 -18.16
N ALA A 379 -14.06 -1.20 -17.91
CA ALA A 379 -14.61 -2.54 -18.10
C ALA A 379 -15.85 -2.79 -17.23
N ALA A 380 -15.87 -2.27 -16.02
CA ALA A 380 -17.04 -2.36 -15.16
C ALA A 380 -18.22 -1.51 -15.69
N TYR A 381 -17.95 -0.32 -16.19
CA TYR A 381 -18.96 0.55 -16.80
C TYR A 381 -19.56 -0.08 -18.08
N ASP A 382 -18.74 -0.70 -18.90
CA ASP A 382 -19.18 -1.30 -20.17
C ASP A 382 -19.99 -2.60 -19.97
N VAL A 383 -19.66 -3.40 -18.91
CA VAL A 383 -20.26 -4.73 -18.70
C VAL A 383 -21.41 -4.72 -17.70
N LEU A 384 -21.22 -4.13 -16.52
CA LEU A 384 -22.15 -4.32 -15.39
C LEU A 384 -23.55 -3.74 -15.58
N PRO A 385 -23.78 -2.59 -16.27
CA PRO A 385 -25.12 -2.07 -16.51
C PRO A 385 -25.99 -3.01 -17.35
N GLY A 386 -25.39 -3.79 -18.26
CA GLY A 386 -26.07 -4.79 -19.07
C GLY A 386 -26.51 -6.03 -18.30
N VAL A 387 -25.88 -6.30 -17.14
CA VAL A 387 -26.17 -7.46 -16.32
C VAL A 387 -27.35 -7.18 -15.37
N MET A 388 -27.21 -6.18 -14.51
CA MET A 388 -28.25 -5.83 -13.53
C MET A 388 -28.06 -4.40 -13.02
N PRO A 389 -29.12 -3.59 -12.91
CA PRO A 389 -29.05 -2.29 -12.25
C PRO A 389 -28.57 -2.40 -10.79
N GLY A 390 -27.72 -1.48 -10.36
CA GLY A 390 -27.17 -1.45 -9.00
C GLY A 390 -25.80 -2.13 -8.85
N LEU A 391 -25.31 -2.88 -9.84
CA LEU A 391 -23.98 -3.51 -9.77
C LEU A 391 -22.85 -2.49 -9.85
N VAL A 392 -22.99 -1.43 -10.66
CA VAL A 392 -22.01 -0.34 -10.71
C VAL A 392 -21.98 0.38 -9.36
N GLY A 393 -23.15 0.66 -8.78
CA GLY A 393 -23.24 1.23 -7.43
C GLY A 393 -22.63 0.34 -6.34
N LEU A 394 -22.82 -0.98 -6.44
CA LEU A 394 -22.21 -1.94 -5.52
C LEU A 394 -20.67 -1.96 -5.67
N LEU A 395 -20.18 -1.92 -6.91
CA LEU A 395 -18.74 -1.86 -7.17
C LEU A 395 -18.14 -0.55 -6.63
N LEU A 396 -18.80 0.58 -6.87
CA LEU A 396 -18.39 1.89 -6.37
C LEU A 396 -18.41 1.93 -4.83
N ALA A 397 -19.46 1.41 -4.19
CA ALA A 397 -19.54 1.30 -2.73
C ALA A 397 -18.42 0.42 -2.16
N SER A 398 -18.12 -0.69 -2.83
CA SER A 398 -17.07 -1.63 -2.43
C SER A 398 -15.67 -1.04 -2.62
N MET A 399 -15.46 -0.25 -3.67
CA MET A 399 -14.23 0.50 -3.90
C MET A 399 -14.05 1.59 -2.83
N LEU A 400 -15.10 2.37 -2.55
CA LEU A 400 -15.08 3.35 -1.46
C LEU A 400 -14.81 2.70 -0.10
N ALA A 401 -15.34 1.50 0.13
CA ALA A 401 -15.04 0.73 1.33
C ALA A 401 -13.53 0.46 1.46
N ALA A 402 -12.89 0.02 0.38
CA ALA A 402 -11.46 -0.28 0.38
C ALA A 402 -10.59 0.97 0.63
N ILE A 403 -10.88 2.09 -0.04
CA ILE A 403 -10.07 3.32 0.14
C ILE A 403 -10.32 3.98 1.49
N MET A 404 -11.57 4.05 1.97
CA MET A 404 -11.92 4.67 3.24
C MET A 404 -11.27 3.94 4.42
N SER A 405 -11.37 2.61 4.47
CA SER A 405 -10.73 1.77 5.51
C SER A 405 -9.25 2.10 5.70
N THR A 406 -8.53 2.26 4.59
CA THR A 406 -7.09 2.52 4.65
C THR A 406 -6.74 3.98 4.93
N CYS A 407 -7.41 4.93 4.26
CA CYS A 407 -7.15 6.36 4.47
C CYS A 407 -7.43 6.78 5.90
N ASP A 408 -8.52 6.27 6.50
CA ASP A 408 -8.86 6.54 7.90
C ASP A 408 -7.78 6.03 8.86
N ALA A 409 -7.34 4.78 8.69
CA ALA A 409 -6.31 4.21 9.54
C ALA A 409 -4.98 4.99 9.43
N GLN A 410 -4.56 5.32 8.21
CA GLN A 410 -3.32 6.06 7.98
C GLN A 410 -3.39 7.49 8.50
N MET A 411 -4.50 8.20 8.28
CA MET A 411 -4.72 9.55 8.76
C MET A 411 -4.71 9.64 10.29
N ILE A 412 -5.44 8.73 10.97
CA ILE A 412 -5.51 8.69 12.44
C ILE A 412 -4.13 8.43 13.03
N VAL A 413 -3.41 7.43 12.53
CA VAL A 413 -2.10 7.09 13.06
C VAL A 413 -1.07 8.19 12.79
N ALA A 414 -1.06 8.78 11.58
CA ALA A 414 -0.15 9.87 11.24
C ALA A 414 -0.41 11.14 12.06
N SER A 415 -1.67 11.50 12.28
CA SER A 415 -2.03 12.64 13.15
C SER A 415 -1.65 12.39 14.60
N GLY A 416 -1.75 11.15 15.07
CA GLY A 416 -1.26 10.72 16.38
C GLY A 416 0.26 10.82 16.51
N LEU A 417 1.01 10.37 15.49
CA LEU A 417 2.46 10.51 15.44
C LEU A 417 2.89 11.98 15.53
N PHE A 418 2.23 12.88 14.78
CA PHE A 418 2.50 14.31 14.88
C PHE A 418 2.19 14.84 16.29
N THR A 419 1.00 14.55 16.80
CA THR A 419 0.52 15.11 18.07
C THR A 419 1.35 14.64 19.26
N GLU A 420 1.60 13.35 19.40
CA GLU A 420 2.30 12.78 20.57
C GLU A 420 3.83 12.87 20.45
N ASN A 421 4.39 12.64 19.26
CA ASN A 421 5.84 12.53 19.11
C ASN A 421 6.52 13.82 18.65
N ILE A 422 5.78 14.79 18.10
CA ILE A 422 6.34 16.07 17.68
C ILE A 422 5.73 17.20 18.49
N TYR A 423 4.42 17.44 18.40
CA TYR A 423 3.78 18.62 18.98
C TYR A 423 3.88 18.65 20.52
N LYS A 424 3.37 17.62 21.19
CA LYS A 424 3.38 17.51 22.66
C LYS A 424 4.80 17.46 23.23
N ARG A 425 5.73 16.91 22.48
CA ARG A 425 7.10 16.72 22.94
C ARG A 425 7.96 17.97 22.81
N PHE A 426 7.87 18.69 21.71
CA PHE A 426 8.78 19.80 21.40
C PHE A 426 8.12 21.18 21.44
N LEU A 427 6.80 21.26 21.15
CA LEU A 427 6.12 22.54 21.01
C LEU A 427 5.28 22.91 22.24
N TRP A 428 4.49 21.97 22.78
CA TRP A 428 3.58 22.28 23.90
C TRP A 428 3.39 21.06 24.80
N LYS A 429 4.09 21.04 25.98
CA LYS A 429 4.14 19.88 26.89
C LYS A 429 2.96 19.80 27.87
N ASP A 430 2.40 20.96 28.26
CA ASP A 430 1.43 21.07 29.34
C ASP A 430 0.00 21.35 28.84
N GLY A 431 -0.33 20.86 27.64
CA GLY A 431 -1.65 21.03 27.06
C GLY A 431 -2.71 20.12 27.69
N THR A 432 -3.96 20.57 27.69
CA THR A 432 -5.10 19.72 28.09
C THR A 432 -5.36 18.62 27.06
N GLN A 433 -6.02 17.54 27.45
CA GLN A 433 -6.42 16.46 26.53
C GLN A 433 -7.29 16.98 25.38
N ARG A 434 -8.16 17.94 25.67
CA ARG A 434 -9.00 18.61 24.64
C ARG A 434 -8.15 19.38 23.62
N HIS A 435 -7.10 20.05 24.07
CA HIS A 435 -6.15 20.75 23.20
C HIS A 435 -5.46 19.78 22.23
N TYR A 436 -4.92 18.65 22.74
CA TYR A 436 -4.25 17.66 21.89
C TYR A 436 -5.21 16.98 20.91
N LEU A 437 -6.48 16.79 21.26
CA LEU A 437 -7.50 16.30 20.32
C LEU A 437 -7.71 17.27 19.15
N TRP A 438 -7.77 18.58 19.42
CA TRP A 438 -7.88 19.59 18.35
C TRP A 438 -6.63 19.66 17.48
N VAL A 439 -5.44 19.58 18.08
CA VAL A 439 -4.17 19.48 17.34
C VAL A 439 -4.16 18.25 16.44
N GLY A 440 -4.59 17.10 16.94
CA GLY A 440 -4.69 15.88 16.16
C GLY A 440 -5.64 16.02 14.95
N ARG A 441 -6.82 16.63 15.15
CA ARG A 441 -7.77 16.90 14.06
C ARG A 441 -7.19 17.86 13.02
N ALA A 442 -6.54 18.92 13.45
CA ALA A 442 -5.87 19.87 12.55
C ALA A 442 -4.73 19.19 11.78
N ALA A 443 -3.93 18.38 12.45
CA ALA A 443 -2.86 17.60 11.80
C ALA A 443 -3.42 16.62 10.77
N ALA A 444 -4.54 15.95 11.05
CA ALA A 444 -5.20 15.04 10.12
C ALA A 444 -5.61 15.77 8.83
N ILE A 445 -6.22 16.96 8.95
CA ILE A 445 -6.59 17.78 7.78
C ILE A 445 -5.34 18.18 6.98
N VAL A 446 -4.27 18.63 7.65
CA VAL A 446 -3.01 18.99 6.98
C VAL A 446 -2.39 17.80 6.25
N ILE A 447 -2.39 16.61 6.86
CA ILE A 447 -1.88 15.38 6.24
C ILE A 447 -2.64 15.04 4.95
N VAL A 448 -3.98 15.17 4.97
CA VAL A 448 -4.80 14.95 3.78
C VAL A 448 -4.53 16.00 2.70
N ILE A 449 -4.40 17.27 3.07
CA ILE A 449 -4.02 18.34 2.11
C ILE A 449 -2.66 18.01 1.48
N LEU A 450 -1.66 17.61 2.27
CA LEU A 450 -0.36 17.21 1.75
C LEU A 450 -0.45 15.98 0.82
N ALA A 451 -1.32 15.04 1.12
CA ALA A 451 -1.58 13.89 0.25
C ALA A 451 -2.25 14.30 -1.08
N LEU A 452 -3.21 15.25 -1.03
CA LEU A 452 -3.83 15.84 -2.22
C LEU A 452 -2.82 16.63 -3.07
N LEU A 453 -1.86 17.30 -2.47
CA LEU A 453 -0.78 17.95 -3.20
C LEU A 453 0.21 16.94 -3.79
N LEU A 454 0.54 15.88 -3.06
CA LEU A 454 1.46 14.86 -3.55
C LEU A 454 0.87 14.10 -4.75
N GLN A 455 -0.42 13.81 -4.75
CA GLN A 455 -1.05 13.05 -5.83
C GLN A 455 -0.93 13.75 -7.19
N THR A 456 -0.83 15.09 -7.25
CA THR A 456 -0.63 15.83 -8.51
C THR A 456 0.73 15.57 -9.16
N THR A 457 1.67 14.97 -8.44
CA THR A 457 3.01 14.62 -8.96
C THR A 457 3.06 13.22 -9.57
N PHE A 458 2.01 12.42 -9.44
CA PHE A 458 2.00 11.06 -9.99
C PHE A 458 1.73 11.08 -11.49
N THR A 459 2.52 10.32 -12.22
CA THR A 459 2.41 10.21 -13.67
C THR A 459 1.46 9.10 -14.11
N ASP A 460 1.35 8.05 -13.31
CA ASP A 460 0.46 6.89 -13.52
C ASP A 460 0.27 6.12 -12.21
N VAL A 461 -0.69 5.18 -12.21
CA VAL A 461 -1.03 4.37 -11.02
C VAL A 461 0.14 3.49 -10.58
N ILE A 462 0.96 3.00 -11.51
CA ILE A 462 2.15 2.19 -11.20
C ILE A 462 3.23 3.05 -10.54
N HIS A 463 3.43 4.29 -11.01
CA HIS A 463 4.34 5.24 -10.37
C HIS A 463 3.90 5.55 -8.93
N ALA A 464 2.61 5.84 -8.71
CA ALA A 464 2.07 6.05 -7.37
C ALA A 464 2.36 4.85 -6.44
N LEU A 465 2.11 3.62 -6.92
CA LEU A 465 2.40 2.40 -6.19
C LEU A 465 3.90 2.24 -5.86
N GLN A 466 4.79 2.56 -6.80
CA GLN A 466 6.24 2.50 -6.55
C GLN A 466 6.68 3.45 -5.43
N VAL A 467 6.12 4.66 -5.36
CA VAL A 467 6.41 5.62 -4.29
C VAL A 467 5.94 5.08 -2.94
N ILE A 468 4.74 4.49 -2.88
CA ILE A 468 4.19 3.83 -1.67
C ILE A 468 5.11 2.71 -1.18
N ILE A 469 5.63 1.88 -2.07
CA ILE A 469 6.48 0.73 -1.72
C ILE A 469 7.87 1.18 -1.25
N LYS A 470 8.48 2.17 -1.90
CA LYS A 470 9.86 2.59 -1.64
C LYS A 470 9.99 3.41 -0.34
N THR A 471 9.01 4.25 -0.02
CA THR A 471 9.07 5.18 1.13
C THR A 471 9.31 4.50 2.49
N PRO A 472 8.63 3.38 2.86
CA PRO A 472 8.85 2.73 4.15
C PRO A 472 10.20 2.04 4.28
N ALA A 473 10.80 1.60 3.18
CA ALA A 473 12.01 0.79 3.20
C ALA A 473 13.20 1.51 3.86
N ALA A 474 13.27 2.84 3.74
CA ALA A 474 14.37 3.63 4.29
C ALA A 474 14.53 3.47 5.81
N ILE A 475 13.44 3.41 6.56
CA ILE A 475 13.51 3.22 8.01
C ILE A 475 13.29 1.76 8.44
N GLY A 476 12.75 0.93 7.56
CA GLY A 476 12.45 -0.48 7.80
C GLY A 476 13.68 -1.33 8.11
N ILE A 477 14.82 -1.05 7.48
CA ILE A 477 16.11 -1.67 7.78
C ILE A 477 16.38 -1.61 9.29
N SER A 478 16.20 -0.44 9.88
CA SER A 478 16.51 -0.21 11.29
C SER A 478 15.58 -0.95 12.26
N LEU A 479 14.34 -1.24 11.88
CA LEU A 479 13.46 -2.08 12.70
C LEU A 479 13.94 -3.53 12.70
N TRP A 480 14.25 -4.11 11.53
CA TRP A 480 14.73 -5.48 11.44
C TRP A 480 16.03 -5.71 12.19
N PHE A 481 17.04 -4.83 12.02
CA PHE A 481 18.26 -4.91 12.81
C PHE A 481 18.03 -4.61 14.29
N GLY A 482 17.08 -3.73 14.62
CA GLY A 482 16.71 -3.38 15.99
C GLY A 482 16.20 -4.54 16.81
N ILE A 483 15.43 -5.47 16.21
CA ILE A 483 14.92 -6.67 16.89
C ILE A 483 15.93 -7.82 16.94
N CYS A 484 16.91 -7.85 16.04
CA CYS A 484 17.82 -8.99 15.93
C CYS A 484 19.22 -8.72 16.51
N TRP A 485 19.69 -7.49 16.48
CA TRP A 485 21.09 -7.17 16.72
C TRP A 485 21.28 -6.05 17.75
N ARG A 486 21.91 -6.38 18.89
CA ARG A 486 22.13 -5.46 20.02
C ARG A 486 23.00 -4.26 19.65
N ARG A 487 23.92 -4.45 18.72
CA ARG A 487 24.91 -3.42 18.36
C ARG A 487 24.31 -2.29 17.51
N TRP A 488 23.17 -2.53 16.80
CA TRP A 488 22.49 -1.47 16.08
C TRP A 488 22.07 -0.36 17.06
N ASN A 489 22.59 0.84 16.87
CA ASN A 489 22.47 1.95 17.80
C ASN A 489 21.78 3.17 17.17
N THR A 490 21.60 4.25 17.95
CA THR A 490 20.92 5.48 17.51
C THR A 490 21.57 6.13 16.27
N PRO A 491 22.91 6.33 16.20
CA PRO A 491 23.54 6.83 14.97
C PRO A 491 23.34 5.92 13.77
N ALA A 492 23.30 4.60 13.96
CA ALA A 492 23.05 3.65 12.89
C ALA A 492 21.64 3.79 12.30
N VAL A 493 20.61 4.04 13.13
CA VAL A 493 19.24 4.31 12.67
C VAL A 493 19.20 5.57 11.80
N TRP A 494 19.78 6.67 12.29
CA TRP A 494 19.83 7.92 11.54
C TRP A 494 20.62 7.78 10.23
N GLY A 495 21.82 7.25 10.30
CA GLY A 495 22.67 7.09 9.12
C GLY A 495 22.10 6.13 8.09
N SER A 496 21.58 4.97 8.53
CA SER A 496 20.90 4.03 7.62
C SER A 496 19.72 4.66 6.92
N SER A 497 18.84 5.35 7.66
CA SER A 497 17.63 5.95 7.10
C SER A 497 17.93 7.10 6.15
N LEU A 498 18.83 8.01 6.53
CA LEU A 498 19.19 9.18 5.71
C LEU A 498 19.98 8.78 4.47
N VAL A 499 20.93 7.85 4.59
CA VAL A 499 21.70 7.36 3.44
C VAL A 499 20.80 6.56 2.49
N CYS A 500 19.93 5.71 3.00
CA CYS A 500 18.97 4.97 2.20
C CYS A 500 18.05 5.92 1.40
N PHE A 501 17.41 6.86 2.08
CA PHE A 501 16.52 7.84 1.47
C PHE A 501 17.28 8.77 0.50
N GLY A 502 18.45 9.27 0.91
CA GLY A 502 19.28 10.14 0.08
C GLY A 502 19.77 9.43 -1.19
N THR A 503 20.19 8.17 -1.09
CA THR A 503 20.60 7.38 -2.26
C THR A 503 19.42 7.16 -3.22
N TRP A 504 18.24 6.80 -2.69
CA TRP A 504 17.05 6.69 -3.51
C TRP A 504 16.70 8.00 -4.22
N PHE A 505 16.65 9.11 -3.48
CA PHE A 505 16.35 10.43 -4.04
C PHE A 505 17.36 10.82 -5.13
N PHE A 506 18.65 10.62 -4.85
CA PHE A 506 19.72 10.96 -5.78
C PHE A 506 19.66 10.14 -7.07
N VAL A 507 19.55 8.81 -6.94
CA VAL A 507 19.53 7.90 -8.10
C VAL A 507 18.27 8.10 -8.95
N ALA A 508 17.14 8.44 -8.32
CA ALA A 508 15.88 8.68 -9.04
C ALA A 508 15.84 10.01 -9.78
N ASN A 509 16.43 11.08 -9.21
CA ASN A 509 16.32 12.44 -9.76
C ASN A 509 17.55 12.91 -10.56
N TYR A 510 18.70 12.22 -10.43
CA TYR A 510 19.95 12.56 -11.11
C TYR A 510 20.56 11.35 -11.82
N PRO A 511 19.81 10.68 -12.72
CA PRO A 511 20.30 9.49 -13.43
C PRO A 511 21.53 9.80 -14.30
N ASP A 512 21.65 11.02 -14.83
CA ASP A 512 22.78 11.46 -15.65
C ASP A 512 24.12 11.33 -14.93
N LEU A 513 24.16 11.54 -13.62
CA LEU A 513 25.37 11.38 -12.81
C LEU A 513 25.77 9.91 -12.67
N VAL A 514 24.79 9.01 -12.63
CA VAL A 514 25.05 7.56 -12.63
C VAL A 514 25.53 7.11 -14.00
N ALA A 515 24.98 7.66 -15.07
CA ALA A 515 25.36 7.37 -16.46
C ALA A 515 26.79 7.79 -16.81
N GLN A 516 27.37 8.80 -16.11
CA GLN A 516 28.75 9.22 -16.29
C GLN A 516 29.76 8.18 -15.79
N VAL A 517 29.35 7.19 -15.00
CA VAL A 517 30.22 6.14 -14.50
C VAL A 517 30.13 4.94 -15.44
N ASP A 518 31.11 4.76 -16.29
CA ASP A 518 31.14 3.70 -17.33
C ASP A 518 30.81 2.29 -16.78
N SER A 519 31.29 1.98 -15.58
CA SER A 519 31.05 0.70 -14.93
C SER A 519 29.59 0.52 -14.46
N LEU A 520 28.74 1.54 -14.49
CA LEU A 520 27.34 1.51 -14.08
C LEU A 520 26.36 1.64 -15.26
N GLN A 521 26.82 1.68 -16.49
CA GLN A 521 25.92 1.81 -17.66
C GLN A 521 24.94 0.63 -17.78
N PHE A 522 25.30 -0.56 -17.31
CA PHE A 522 24.43 -1.74 -17.33
C PHE A 522 23.19 -1.62 -16.41
N VAL A 523 23.19 -0.66 -15.49
CA VAL A 523 22.02 -0.40 -14.62
C VAL A 523 21.02 0.57 -15.22
N MET A 524 21.38 1.21 -16.35
CA MET A 524 20.53 2.18 -17.04
C MET A 524 19.53 1.49 -17.97
N ASN A 525 18.35 2.07 -18.09
CA ASN A 525 17.38 1.70 -19.12
C ASN A 525 17.59 2.54 -20.40
N LYS A 526 16.88 2.18 -21.47
CA LYS A 526 16.96 2.90 -22.77
C LYS A 526 16.51 4.36 -22.69
N ASN A 527 15.74 4.74 -21.68
CA ASN A 527 15.27 6.11 -21.46
C ASN A 527 16.27 6.94 -20.62
N GLY A 528 17.46 6.45 -20.37
CA GLY A 528 18.46 7.15 -19.57
C GLY A 528 18.15 7.21 -18.07
N GLN A 529 17.24 6.37 -17.57
CA GLN A 529 16.92 6.25 -16.13
C GLN A 529 17.58 4.99 -15.55
N VAL A 530 17.87 5.02 -14.25
CA VAL A 530 18.36 3.82 -13.56
C VAL A 530 17.20 2.84 -13.36
N ASN A 531 17.42 1.59 -13.72
CA ASN A 531 16.46 0.50 -13.54
C ASN A 531 15.97 0.37 -12.09
N THR A 532 14.67 0.20 -11.87
CA THR A 532 14.04 0.16 -10.54
C THR A 532 14.65 -0.90 -9.63
N ALA A 533 14.95 -2.10 -10.13
CA ALA A 533 15.59 -3.15 -9.36
C ALA A 533 16.99 -2.74 -8.86
N TRP A 534 17.75 -2.07 -9.70
CA TRP A 534 19.08 -1.54 -9.34
C TRP A 534 19.00 -0.33 -8.42
N GLN A 535 17.99 0.56 -8.59
CA GLN A 535 17.71 1.62 -7.61
C GLN A 535 17.51 1.01 -6.22
N ILE A 536 16.64 -0.02 -6.11
CA ILE A 536 16.34 -0.71 -4.86
C ILE A 536 17.62 -1.32 -4.27
N PHE A 537 18.37 -2.05 -5.07
CA PHE A 537 19.64 -2.65 -4.63
C PHE A 537 20.62 -1.59 -4.08
N MET A 538 20.79 -0.48 -4.80
CA MET A 538 21.69 0.60 -4.39
C MET A 538 21.28 1.21 -3.05
N TYR A 539 20.02 1.65 -2.89
CA TYR A 539 19.62 2.35 -1.68
C TYR A 539 19.53 1.42 -0.45
N LEU A 540 19.06 0.18 -0.61
CA LEU A 540 19.02 -0.77 0.51
C LEU A 540 20.43 -1.16 0.95
N THR A 541 21.33 -1.40 -0.01
CA THR A 541 22.73 -1.76 0.30
C THR A 541 23.45 -0.58 0.95
N ALA A 542 23.34 0.62 0.39
CA ALA A 542 23.99 1.82 0.94
C ALA A 542 23.48 2.12 2.36
N GLY A 543 22.17 2.08 2.58
CA GLY A 543 21.57 2.29 3.91
C GLY A 543 22.01 1.23 4.93
N THR A 544 22.04 -0.04 4.52
CA THR A 544 22.47 -1.15 5.39
C THR A 544 23.95 -1.02 5.76
N LEU A 545 24.82 -0.76 4.78
CA LEU A 545 26.25 -0.59 5.02
C LEU A 545 26.54 0.61 5.91
N ALA A 546 25.88 1.76 5.66
CA ALA A 546 26.01 2.94 6.52
C ALA A 546 25.62 2.63 7.98
N GLY A 547 24.49 1.93 8.18
CA GLY A 547 24.09 1.51 9.52
C GLY A 547 25.07 0.54 10.19
N ILE A 548 25.61 -0.43 9.45
CA ILE A 548 26.64 -1.36 9.98
C ILE A 548 27.89 -0.60 10.38
N VAL A 549 28.43 0.26 9.51
CA VAL A 549 29.63 1.06 9.78
C VAL A 549 29.42 1.90 11.04
N LEU A 550 28.32 2.64 11.13
CA LEU A 550 28.00 3.48 12.29
C LEU A 550 27.79 2.65 13.57
N SER A 551 27.24 1.45 13.47
CA SER A 551 27.12 0.54 14.60
C SER A 551 28.47 0.12 15.19
N PHE A 552 29.52 0.03 14.36
CA PHE A 552 30.87 -0.33 14.82
C PHE A 552 31.70 0.88 15.24
N THR A 553 31.50 2.03 14.65
CA THR A 553 32.30 3.24 14.88
C THR A 553 31.76 4.14 15.98
N THR A 554 30.52 3.92 16.46
CA THR A 554 29.88 4.77 17.46
C THR A 554 29.58 4.00 18.75
N PRO A 555 29.39 4.70 19.91
CA PRO A 555 29.16 4.06 21.20
C PRO A 555 27.90 3.18 21.21
N ARG A 556 27.95 2.08 21.95
CA ARG A 556 26.80 1.19 22.19
C ARG A 556 25.75 1.87 23.07
N ILE A 557 24.50 1.47 22.93
CA ILE A 557 23.44 1.79 23.88
C ILE A 557 23.73 1.05 25.21
N SER A 558 23.31 1.65 26.32
CA SER A 558 23.57 1.06 27.66
C SER A 558 23.07 -0.38 27.77
N PRO A 559 23.83 -1.30 28.36
CA PRO A 559 23.43 -2.69 28.50
C PRO A 559 22.09 -2.86 29.23
N GLU A 560 21.83 -2.06 30.25
CA GLU A 560 20.60 -2.09 31.05
C GLU A 560 19.36 -1.83 30.21
N LYS A 561 19.41 -0.80 29.34
CA LYS A 561 18.32 -0.48 28.39
C LYS A 561 18.09 -1.61 27.38
N LEU A 562 19.19 -2.19 26.87
CA LEU A 562 19.12 -3.31 25.93
C LEU A 562 18.55 -4.56 26.57
N ASP A 563 18.99 -4.90 27.79
CA ASP A 563 18.52 -6.08 28.52
C ASP A 563 17.03 -5.98 28.83
N TYR A 564 16.56 -4.80 29.25
CA TYR A 564 15.13 -4.54 29.44
C TYR A 564 14.34 -4.68 28.16
N PHE A 565 14.79 -4.03 27.07
CA PHE A 565 14.12 -4.08 25.76
C PHE A 565 14.01 -5.51 25.24
N PHE A 566 15.11 -6.26 25.22
CA PHE A 566 15.10 -7.62 24.70
C PHE A 566 14.37 -8.61 25.62
N ARG A 567 14.36 -8.34 26.94
CA ARG A 567 13.50 -9.08 27.88
C ARG A 567 12.03 -8.84 27.57
N LEU A 568 11.61 -7.59 27.36
CA LEU A 568 10.25 -7.22 26.98
C LEU A 568 9.84 -7.95 25.70
N MET A 569 10.65 -7.90 24.64
CA MET A 569 10.39 -8.52 23.34
C MET A 569 10.27 -10.05 23.42
N ARG A 570 10.94 -10.70 24.36
CA ARG A 570 10.89 -12.15 24.57
C ARG A 570 9.85 -12.60 25.59
N THR A 571 9.18 -11.67 26.28
CA THR A 571 8.17 -12.00 27.31
C THR A 571 6.78 -12.12 26.69
N PRO A 572 6.20 -13.34 26.65
CA PRO A 572 4.87 -13.57 26.07
C PRO A 572 3.78 -12.75 26.75
N VAL A 573 2.70 -12.50 26.02
CA VAL A 573 1.54 -11.75 26.50
C VAL A 573 0.49 -12.71 27.07
N ARG A 574 -0.06 -12.40 28.26
CA ARG A 574 -1.17 -13.14 28.86
C ARG A 574 -2.51 -12.67 28.33
N LEU A 575 -3.49 -13.58 28.28
CA LEU A 575 -4.87 -13.21 28.01
C LEU A 575 -5.38 -12.28 29.14
N GLY A 576 -5.97 -11.14 28.75
CA GLY A 576 -6.49 -10.15 29.71
C GLY A 576 -5.42 -9.27 30.33
N GLU A 577 -4.17 -9.32 29.86
CA GLU A 577 -3.09 -8.43 30.35
C GLU A 577 -3.45 -6.95 30.11
N VAL A 578 -3.42 -6.17 31.18
CA VAL A 578 -3.62 -4.72 31.13
C VAL A 578 -2.26 -4.05 30.94
N VAL A 579 -2.14 -3.27 29.88
CA VAL A 579 -0.93 -2.48 29.59
C VAL A 579 -1.14 -1.06 30.13
N SER A 580 -0.52 -0.74 31.25
CA SER A 580 -0.62 0.59 31.88
C SER A 580 0.17 1.65 31.12
N ASN A 581 1.40 1.31 30.70
CA ASN A 581 2.25 2.19 29.90
C ASN A 581 2.83 1.44 28.70
N PRO A 582 3.03 2.13 27.56
CA PRO A 582 3.66 1.52 26.37
C PRO A 582 5.05 0.96 26.70
N CYS A 583 5.39 -0.15 26.08
CA CYS A 583 6.71 -0.79 26.18
C CYS A 583 7.15 -1.12 27.61
N THR A 584 6.19 -1.44 28.51
CA THR A 584 6.49 -1.87 29.88
C THR A 584 6.05 -3.31 30.12
N LEU A 585 6.78 -4.00 31.01
CA LEU A 585 6.39 -5.33 31.49
C LEU A 585 5.25 -5.19 32.52
N PRO A 586 4.30 -6.14 32.59
CA PRO A 586 3.31 -6.18 33.66
C PRO A 586 3.98 -6.51 35.01
N GLU A 587 3.25 -6.33 36.11
CA GLU A 587 3.76 -6.61 37.49
C GLU A 587 4.17 -8.08 37.67
N ASP A 588 3.41 -9.01 37.05
CA ASP A 588 3.72 -10.46 37.08
C ASP A 588 3.95 -10.96 35.61
N PRO A 589 5.16 -10.75 35.05
CA PRO A 589 5.46 -11.14 33.70
C PRO A 589 5.68 -12.64 33.57
N GLN A 590 5.28 -13.22 32.43
CA GLN A 590 5.70 -14.59 32.10
C GLN A 590 7.23 -14.68 31.94
N PRO A 591 7.81 -15.86 32.13
CA PRO A 591 9.24 -16.05 31.88
C PRO A 591 9.57 -15.75 30.41
N PRO A 592 10.65 -15.01 30.13
CA PRO A 592 11.03 -14.69 28.77
C PRO A 592 11.46 -15.93 28.00
N ILE A 593 11.06 -16.02 26.72
CA ILE A 593 11.50 -17.08 25.83
C ILE A 593 13.03 -17.06 25.73
N PRO A 594 13.72 -18.22 25.84
CA PRO A 594 15.18 -18.28 25.73
C PRO A 594 15.66 -17.84 24.35
N LYS A 595 16.90 -17.42 24.24
CA LYS A 595 17.55 -17.13 22.95
C LYS A 595 17.75 -18.41 22.15
N TRP A 596 17.68 -18.32 20.83
CA TRP A 596 18.00 -19.42 19.93
C TRP A 596 19.50 -19.68 19.86
N PHE A 597 20.30 -18.60 19.81
CA PHE A 597 21.76 -18.67 19.80
C PHE A 597 22.35 -18.04 21.07
N ASN A 598 23.34 -18.68 21.64
CA ASN A 598 24.09 -18.13 22.76
C ASN A 598 25.18 -17.18 22.24
N HIS A 599 24.73 -16.03 21.72
CA HIS A 599 25.61 -14.99 21.21
C HIS A 599 25.35 -13.66 21.94
N PRO A 600 26.40 -12.89 22.31
CA PRO A 600 26.24 -11.68 23.10
C PRO A 600 25.43 -10.59 22.37
N ASP A 601 25.56 -10.49 21.04
CA ASP A 601 24.95 -9.43 20.26
C ASP A 601 23.72 -9.86 19.43
N ILE A 602 23.41 -11.16 19.31
CA ILE A 602 22.26 -11.68 18.56
C ILE A 602 21.11 -12.05 19.49
N GLU A 603 19.95 -11.50 19.25
CA GLU A 603 18.76 -11.57 20.14
C GLU A 603 17.56 -12.25 19.44
N LEU A 604 17.78 -13.35 18.77
CA LEU A 604 16.68 -14.11 18.17
C LEU A 604 16.02 -15.02 19.23
N PRO A 605 14.69 -14.90 19.48
CA PRO A 605 13.97 -15.82 20.34
C PRO A 605 14.01 -17.23 19.77
N ARG A 606 14.10 -18.24 20.62
CA ARG A 606 14.02 -19.63 20.19
C ARG A 606 12.62 -19.90 19.59
N PRO A 607 12.52 -20.38 18.34
CA PRO A 607 11.23 -20.60 17.72
C PRO A 607 10.48 -21.75 18.42
N THR A 608 9.20 -21.54 18.65
CA THR A 608 8.29 -22.56 19.18
C THR A 608 7.81 -23.46 18.03
N ARG A 609 7.20 -24.62 18.37
CA ARG A 609 6.55 -25.47 17.36
C ARG A 609 5.53 -24.70 16.53
N VAL A 610 4.78 -23.80 17.16
CA VAL A 610 3.78 -22.95 16.46
C VAL A 610 4.46 -22.01 15.47
N ASP A 611 5.61 -21.42 15.83
CA ASP A 611 6.37 -20.54 14.92
C ASP A 611 6.83 -21.32 13.67
N VAL A 612 7.43 -22.49 13.87
CA VAL A 612 7.98 -23.31 12.77
C VAL A 612 6.87 -23.85 11.87
N VAL A 613 5.84 -24.48 12.47
CA VAL A 613 4.76 -25.11 11.69
C VAL A 613 3.99 -24.05 10.90
N GLY A 614 3.64 -22.91 11.52
CA GLY A 614 2.90 -21.87 10.83
C GLY A 614 3.73 -21.18 9.73
N PHE A 615 5.04 -21.02 9.94
CA PHE A 615 5.95 -20.49 8.92
C PHE A 615 6.03 -21.45 7.70
N LEU A 616 6.16 -22.75 7.94
CA LEU A 616 6.17 -23.75 6.87
C LEU A 616 4.83 -23.83 6.13
N ILE A 617 3.69 -23.81 6.86
CA ILE A 617 2.36 -23.74 6.25
C ILE A 617 2.24 -22.50 5.38
N SER A 618 2.73 -21.36 5.85
CA SER A 618 2.69 -20.11 5.07
C SER A 618 3.50 -20.22 3.78
N TRP A 619 4.66 -20.86 3.79
CA TRP A 619 5.44 -21.16 2.57
C TRP A 619 4.74 -22.15 1.64
N CYS A 620 4.07 -23.18 2.17
CA CYS A 620 3.23 -24.07 1.37
C CYS A 620 2.09 -23.30 0.70
N MET A 621 1.45 -22.37 1.41
CA MET A 621 0.41 -21.51 0.83
C MET A 621 0.94 -20.61 -0.30
N VAL A 622 2.14 -20.04 -0.15
CA VAL A 622 2.83 -19.30 -1.22
C VAL A 622 3.00 -20.18 -2.46
N GLY A 623 3.52 -21.41 -2.29
CA GLY A 623 3.70 -22.35 -3.38
C GLY A 623 2.38 -22.75 -4.06
N LEU A 624 1.33 -22.98 -3.26
CA LEU A 624 -0.01 -23.32 -3.78
C LEU A 624 -0.63 -22.17 -4.59
N ILE A 625 -0.49 -20.93 -4.13
CA ILE A 625 -1.02 -19.75 -4.85
C ILE A 625 -0.28 -19.59 -6.20
N ILE A 626 1.06 -19.70 -6.23
CA ILE A 626 1.83 -19.60 -7.45
C ILE A 626 1.48 -20.74 -8.42
N ALA A 627 1.42 -21.98 -7.93
CA ALA A 627 1.03 -23.13 -8.74
C ALA A 627 -0.40 -22.99 -9.29
N GLY A 628 -1.32 -22.46 -8.47
CA GLY A 628 -2.69 -22.18 -8.89
C GLY A 628 -2.76 -21.14 -10.00
N VAL A 629 -1.98 -20.07 -9.91
CA VAL A 629 -1.91 -19.04 -10.96
C VAL A 629 -1.36 -19.63 -12.27
N ILE A 630 -0.29 -20.40 -12.20
CA ILE A 630 0.28 -21.07 -13.38
C ILE A 630 -0.75 -22.02 -14.01
N TRP A 631 -1.43 -22.82 -13.20
CA TRP A 631 -2.46 -23.74 -13.67
C TRP A 631 -3.66 -23.04 -14.30
N LEU A 632 -4.10 -21.89 -13.74
CA LEU A 632 -5.20 -21.09 -14.31
C LEU A 632 -4.80 -20.40 -15.62
N ALA A 633 -3.51 -20.17 -15.83
CA ALA A 633 -2.98 -19.49 -17.03
C ALA A 633 -2.55 -20.51 -18.12
N SER A 634 -2.47 -21.81 -17.82
CA SER A 634 -2.15 -22.90 -18.76
C SER A 634 -3.41 -23.44 -19.45
#